data_c8baa2e7118c84a257d93d0029fb6c62
#
_entry.id   c8baa2e7118c84a257d93d0029fb6c62
#
_cell.length_a   1.000
_cell.length_b   1.000
_cell.length_c   1.000
_cell.angle_alpha   90.00
_cell.angle_beta   90.00
_cell.angle_gamma   90.00
#
_symmetry.space_group_name_H-M   'P 1'
#
loop_
_entity.id
_entity.type
_entity.pdbx_description
1 polymer ?
#
loop_
_entity_poly.entity_id
_entity_poly.type
_entity_poly.pdbx_seq_one_letter_code
_entity_poly.pdbx_strand_id
1 'polypeptide(L)'
;METVENLAMLPLHDATLVRLTVEWQEGVCTADILGALRPGASMARLRWTGVTSIDIPHGAPWGPSAQILEGRGPLRNGRWEMTMQSGDMIAVCATACAMELDPRGGGGR
;
A
#
# COMPACT_ATOMS: atom_id res chain seq x y z
N MET A 1 3.24 -3.87 -14.90
CA MET A 1 2.45 -3.24 -13.84
C MET A 1 1.00 -3.65 -13.99
N GLU A 2 0.39 -4.11 -12.93
CA GLU A 2 -0.97 -4.61 -12.97
C GLU A 2 -1.92 -3.62 -12.31
N THR A 3 -3.07 -3.39 -12.94
CA THR A 3 -4.11 -2.58 -12.33
C THR A 3 -4.70 -3.31 -11.13
N VAL A 4 -4.82 -2.62 -10.01
CA VAL A 4 -5.46 -3.16 -8.81
C VAL A 4 -6.90 -2.70 -8.83
N GLU A 5 -7.81 -3.65 -9.06
CA GLU A 5 -9.24 -3.32 -9.12
C GLU A 5 -9.89 -3.37 -7.75
N ASN A 6 -9.32 -4.17 -6.84
CA ASN A 6 -9.85 -4.28 -5.50
C ASN A 6 -8.69 -4.65 -4.56
N LEU A 7 -8.35 -3.71 -3.70
CA LEU A 7 -7.22 -3.89 -2.79
C LEU A 7 -7.43 -5.06 -1.83
N ALA A 8 -8.69 -5.35 -1.50
CA ALA A 8 -9.01 -6.45 -0.59
C ALA A 8 -8.68 -7.82 -1.20
N MET A 9 -8.50 -7.89 -2.52
CA MET A 9 -8.15 -9.15 -3.17
C MET A 9 -6.67 -9.47 -3.10
N LEU A 10 -5.86 -8.55 -2.63
CA LEU A 10 -4.42 -8.79 -2.49
C LEU A 10 -4.14 -9.43 -1.13
N PRO A 11 -3.20 -10.39 -1.07
CA PRO A 11 -2.85 -11.04 0.21
C PRO A 11 -1.92 -10.16 1.02
N LEU A 12 -2.45 -9.07 1.56
CA LEU A 12 -1.67 -8.09 2.30
C LEU A 12 -1.48 -8.45 3.76
N HIS A 13 -2.27 -9.38 4.29
CA HIS A 13 -2.20 -9.74 5.71
C HIS A 13 -0.78 -10.21 6.06
N ASP A 14 -0.22 -9.63 7.09
CA ASP A 14 1.13 -9.90 7.60
C ASP A 14 2.26 -9.43 6.68
N ALA A 15 1.96 -8.82 5.55
CA ALA A 15 3.00 -8.18 4.76
C ALA A 15 3.52 -6.95 5.50
N THR A 16 4.75 -6.57 5.21
CA THR A 16 5.39 -5.44 5.87
C THR A 16 5.36 -4.21 4.99
N LEU A 17 4.82 -3.12 5.52
CA LEU A 17 4.90 -1.83 4.85
C LEU A 17 6.27 -1.23 5.15
N VAL A 18 7.08 -1.08 4.13
CA VAL A 18 8.46 -0.62 4.29
C VAL A 18 8.54 0.89 4.17
N ARG A 19 7.81 1.46 3.21
CA ARG A 19 7.95 2.88 2.90
C ARG A 19 6.72 3.39 2.18
N LEU A 20 6.35 4.64 2.49
CA LEU A 20 5.38 5.40 1.72
C LEU A 20 6.10 6.58 1.10
N THR A 21 5.89 6.79 -0.18
CA THR A 21 6.49 7.89 -0.92
C THR A 21 5.39 8.70 -1.57
N VAL A 22 5.46 10.01 -1.38
CA VAL A 22 4.48 10.92 -1.97
C VAL A 22 5.21 11.85 -2.94
N GLU A 23 4.77 11.83 -4.18
CA GLU A 23 5.27 12.76 -5.20
C GLU A 23 4.19 13.81 -5.38
N TRP A 24 4.41 14.94 -4.76
CA TRP A 24 3.37 15.93 -4.56
C TRP A 24 2.85 16.52 -5.89
N GLN A 25 3.77 16.91 -6.75
CA GLN A 25 3.36 17.55 -8.00
C GLN A 25 2.66 16.60 -8.95
N GLU A 26 3.08 15.35 -8.95
CA GLU A 26 2.51 14.35 -9.85
C GLU A 26 1.21 13.77 -9.31
N GLY A 27 0.92 13.98 -8.04
CA GLY A 27 -0.25 13.37 -7.43
C GLY A 27 -0.13 11.86 -7.35
N VAL A 28 1.02 11.37 -6.94
CA VAL A 28 1.31 9.94 -6.87
C VAL A 28 1.72 9.56 -5.46
N CYS A 29 1.16 8.47 -4.96
CA CYS A 29 1.57 7.89 -3.69
C CYS A 29 1.98 6.45 -3.94
N THR A 30 3.11 6.05 -3.38
CA THR A 30 3.66 4.72 -3.59
C THR A 30 3.92 4.05 -2.25
N ALA A 31 3.50 2.80 -2.12
CA ALA A 31 3.76 1.98 -0.93
C ALA A 31 4.64 0.82 -1.32
N ASP A 32 5.81 0.73 -0.69
CA ASP A 32 6.71 -0.40 -0.88
C ASP A 32 6.40 -1.43 0.20
N ILE A 33 6.07 -2.64 -0.22
CA ILE A 33 5.57 -3.70 0.64
C ILE A 33 6.44 -4.92 0.48
N LEU A 34 6.87 -5.48 1.62
CA LEU A 34 7.68 -6.68 1.66
C LEU A 34 6.81 -7.83 2.14
N GLY A 35 6.79 -8.91 1.37
CA GLY A 35 6.00 -10.06 1.74
C GLY A 35 5.60 -10.82 0.49
N ALA A 36 5.02 -11.99 0.70
CA ALA A 36 4.72 -12.89 -0.39
C ALA A 36 3.35 -12.58 -0.98
N LEU A 37 3.24 -11.45 -1.67
CA LEU A 37 2.02 -11.14 -2.40
C LEU A 37 1.81 -12.10 -3.56
N ARG A 38 2.90 -12.69 -4.02
CA ARG A 38 2.86 -13.65 -5.12
C ARG A 38 4.08 -14.55 -4.99
N PRO A 39 3.96 -15.85 -5.26
CA PRO A 39 5.13 -16.73 -5.19
C PRO A 39 6.26 -16.21 -6.08
N GLY A 40 7.47 -16.24 -5.53
CA GLY A 40 8.64 -15.80 -6.24
C GLY A 40 8.92 -14.31 -6.19
N ALA A 41 8.03 -13.52 -5.60
CA ALA A 41 8.23 -12.09 -5.47
C ALA A 41 8.35 -11.74 -4.00
N SER A 42 9.38 -10.99 -3.65
CA SER A 42 9.60 -10.61 -2.25
C SER A 42 9.27 -9.14 -1.99
N MET A 43 9.19 -8.32 -3.02
CA MET A 43 8.88 -6.91 -2.87
C MET A 43 7.80 -6.53 -3.86
N ALA A 44 6.83 -5.77 -3.40
CA ALA A 44 5.77 -5.26 -4.24
C ALA A 44 5.66 -3.75 -4.02
N ARG A 45 5.20 -3.06 -5.03
CA ARG A 45 4.97 -1.62 -4.95
C ARG A 45 3.55 -1.34 -5.40
N LEU A 46 2.77 -0.74 -4.51
CA LEU A 46 1.46 -0.23 -4.85
C LEU A 46 1.60 1.24 -5.23
N ARG A 47 1.01 1.63 -6.34
CA ARG A 47 1.14 2.98 -6.84
C ARG A 47 -0.25 3.55 -7.11
N TRP A 48 -0.59 4.59 -6.37
CA TRP A 48 -1.85 5.31 -6.56
C TRP A 48 -1.58 6.56 -7.39
N THR A 49 -2.42 6.78 -8.39
CA THR A 49 -2.31 7.95 -9.26
C THR A 49 -3.59 8.77 -9.18
N GLY A 50 -3.49 10.05 -9.52
CA GLY A 50 -4.61 10.97 -9.36
C GLY A 50 -4.94 11.17 -7.89
N VAL A 51 -3.93 11.27 -7.05
CA VAL A 51 -4.11 11.39 -5.61
C VAL A 51 -4.58 12.78 -5.26
N THR A 52 -5.66 12.86 -4.48
CA THR A 52 -6.20 14.12 -4.01
C THR A 52 -6.12 14.27 -2.50
N SER A 53 -5.93 13.17 -1.77
CA SER A 53 -5.91 13.24 -0.31
C SER A 53 -5.15 12.02 0.24
N ILE A 54 -4.37 12.25 1.28
CA ILE A 54 -3.63 11.19 1.96
C ILE A 54 -3.73 11.42 3.45
N ASP A 55 -4.04 10.37 4.21
CA ASP A 55 -4.07 10.43 5.66
C ASP A 55 -3.20 9.29 6.18
N ILE A 56 -2.13 9.62 6.89
CA ILE A 56 -1.13 8.65 7.33
C ILE A 56 -0.90 8.80 8.84
N PRO A 57 -1.79 8.27 9.68
CA PRO A 57 -1.54 8.28 11.12
C PRO A 57 -0.46 7.26 11.49
N HIS A 58 0.28 7.55 12.53
CA HIS A 58 1.36 6.68 13.00
C HIS A 58 1.50 6.84 14.51
N GLY A 59 0.43 6.56 15.23
CA GLY A 59 0.44 6.87 16.65
C GLY A 59 -0.37 5.94 17.52
N ALA A 60 -0.59 4.71 17.07
CA ALA A 60 -1.38 3.78 17.85
C ALA A 60 -0.73 3.50 19.21
N PRO A 61 -1.53 3.44 20.28
CA PRO A 61 -0.97 3.35 21.64
C PRO A 61 -0.28 2.04 21.95
N TRP A 62 -0.60 0.97 21.24
CA TRP A 62 0.08 -0.30 21.48
C TRP A 62 1.37 -0.44 20.71
N GLY A 63 1.88 0.68 20.24
CA GLY A 63 3.18 0.69 19.62
C GLY A 63 3.13 0.55 18.11
N PRO A 64 4.22 0.89 17.47
CA PRO A 64 4.28 0.84 16.03
C PRO A 64 4.26 -0.60 15.52
N SER A 65 3.60 -0.78 14.39
CA SER A 65 3.67 -2.04 13.67
C SER A 65 3.84 -1.72 12.20
N ALA A 66 4.76 -2.39 11.56
CA ALA A 66 4.96 -2.25 10.13
C ALA A 66 4.13 -3.26 9.35
N GLN A 67 3.44 -4.16 10.04
CA GLN A 67 2.69 -5.21 9.37
C GLN A 67 1.28 -4.77 9.05
N ILE A 68 0.80 -5.19 7.88
CA ILE A 68 -0.51 -4.83 7.37
C ILE A 68 -1.53 -5.85 7.84
N LEU A 69 -2.67 -5.37 8.29
CA LEU A 69 -3.79 -6.23 8.61
C LEU A 69 -4.62 -6.54 7.38
N GLU A 70 -5.02 -5.51 6.64
CA GLU A 70 -5.82 -5.70 5.45
C GLU A 70 -5.82 -4.43 4.62
N GLY A 71 -6.23 -4.57 3.35
CA GLY A 71 -6.45 -3.46 2.47
C GLY A 71 -7.87 -3.48 1.96
N ARG A 72 -8.43 -2.31 1.65
CA ARG A 72 -9.75 -2.17 1.07
C ARG A 72 -9.76 -1.04 0.06
N GLY A 73 -10.58 -1.20 -0.97
CA GLY A 73 -10.78 -0.13 -1.93
C GLY A 73 -10.74 -0.63 -3.36
N PRO A 74 -11.21 0.18 -4.28
CA PRO A 74 -11.67 1.55 -4.04
C PRO A 74 -13.04 1.59 -3.38
N LEU A 75 -13.16 2.45 -2.40
CA LEU A 75 -14.41 2.74 -1.73
C LEU A 75 -15.04 3.96 -2.38
N ARG A 76 -16.08 4.52 -1.77
CA ARG A 76 -16.72 5.72 -2.29
C ARG A 76 -15.71 6.86 -2.43
N ASN A 77 -15.88 7.64 -3.46
CA ASN A 77 -15.05 8.83 -3.72
C ASN A 77 -13.59 8.48 -3.97
N GLY A 78 -13.33 7.26 -4.45
CA GLY A 78 -11.96 6.87 -4.76
C GLY A 78 -11.07 6.67 -3.56
N ARG A 79 -11.65 6.30 -2.42
CA ARG A 79 -10.88 6.10 -1.19
C ARG A 79 -10.34 4.67 -1.13
N TRP A 80 -9.07 4.57 -0.84
CA TRP A 80 -8.36 3.31 -0.64
C TRP A 80 -7.84 3.29 0.79
N GLU A 81 -7.94 2.16 1.47
CA GLU A 81 -7.56 2.06 2.88
C GLU A 81 -6.62 0.88 3.10
N MET A 82 -5.64 1.10 3.95
CA MET A 82 -4.74 0.04 4.39
C MET A 82 -4.67 0.13 5.91
N THR A 83 -5.19 -0.90 6.58
CA THR A 83 -5.20 -0.96 8.03
C THR A 83 -3.97 -1.71 8.50
N MET A 84 -3.23 -1.10 9.43
CA MET A 84 -2.06 -1.72 10.01
C MET A 84 -2.45 -2.54 11.23
N GLN A 85 -1.62 -3.52 11.58
CA GLN A 85 -1.91 -4.34 12.75
C GLN A 85 -1.84 -3.55 14.04
N SER A 86 -1.17 -2.40 14.01
CA SER A 86 -1.16 -1.49 15.15
C SER A 86 -2.51 -0.82 15.40
N GLY A 87 -3.40 -0.83 14.41
CA GLY A 87 -4.67 -0.13 14.47
C GLY A 87 -4.70 1.17 13.68
N ASP A 88 -3.55 1.65 13.25
CA ASP A 88 -3.51 2.82 12.38
C ASP A 88 -4.10 2.46 11.01
N MET A 89 -4.79 3.41 10.40
CA MET A 89 -5.35 3.20 9.07
C MET A 89 -4.86 4.28 8.13
N ILE A 90 -4.17 3.87 7.09
CA ILE A 90 -3.70 4.76 6.04
C ILE A 90 -4.78 4.86 4.98
N ALA A 91 -5.14 6.08 4.59
CA ALA A 91 -6.17 6.30 3.60
C ALA A 91 -5.64 7.17 2.48
N VAL A 92 -5.93 6.77 1.25
CA VAL A 92 -5.52 7.50 0.05
C VAL A 92 -6.74 7.66 -0.83
N CYS A 93 -7.06 8.89 -1.21
CA CYS A 93 -8.08 9.14 -2.22
C CYS A 93 -7.38 9.32 -3.54
N ALA A 94 -7.67 8.45 -4.50
CA ALA A 94 -6.95 8.42 -5.76
C ALA A 94 -7.83 7.85 -6.85
N THR A 95 -7.47 8.17 -8.10
CA THR A 95 -8.23 7.70 -9.25
C THR A 95 -7.99 6.23 -9.54
N ALA A 96 -6.76 5.77 -9.34
CA ALA A 96 -6.40 4.40 -9.73
C ALA A 96 -5.26 3.89 -8.87
N CYS A 97 -5.11 2.58 -8.86
CA CYS A 97 -4.02 1.90 -8.17
C CYS A 97 -3.46 0.83 -9.08
N ALA A 98 -2.14 0.68 -9.07
CA ALA A 98 -1.46 -0.36 -9.82
C ALA A 98 -0.45 -1.04 -8.92
N MET A 99 -0.11 -2.27 -9.25
CA MET A 99 0.86 -3.04 -8.49
C MET A 99 2.01 -3.45 -9.38
N GLU A 100 3.21 -3.28 -8.87
CA GLU A 100 4.44 -3.67 -9.55
C GLU A 100 5.19 -4.63 -8.64
N LEU A 101 5.60 -5.77 -9.17
CA LEU A 101 6.35 -6.75 -8.42
C LEU A 101 7.81 -6.70 -8.79
N ASP A 102 8.67 -6.83 -7.79
CA ASP A 102 10.10 -6.91 -8.01
C ASP A 102 10.55 -8.32 -7.61
N PRO A 103 10.70 -9.22 -8.57
CA PRO A 103 11.09 -10.60 -8.25
C PRO A 103 12.51 -10.71 -7.71
N ARG A 104 13.30 -9.65 -7.82
CA ARG A 104 14.67 -9.67 -7.34
C ARG A 104 14.81 -9.18 -5.91
N GLY A 105 13.68 -8.99 -5.24
CA GLY A 105 13.74 -8.71 -3.83
C GLY A 105 14.21 -7.32 -3.49
N GLY A 106 13.61 -6.33 -4.08
CA GLY A 106 13.90 -4.97 -3.67
C GLY A 106 15.19 -4.44 -4.21
N GLY A 107 15.49 -4.78 -5.39
CA GLY A 107 16.64 -4.21 -6.04
C GLY A 107 17.90 -4.97 -5.78
N GLY A 108 17.72 -6.19 -5.53
CA GLY A 108 18.92 -6.98 -5.45
C GLY A 108 19.70 -6.86 -6.69
N ARG A 109 20.14 -6.72 -6.81
CA ARG A 109 20.81 -6.70 -7.76
C ARG A 109 21.52 -6.74 -7.53
#